data_a2ef86139795e2f066d99260d9073960
#
_entry.id   a2ef86139795e2f066d99260d9073960
#
_cell.length_a   1.000
_cell.length_b   1.000
_cell.length_c   1.000
_cell.angle_alpha   90.00
_cell.angle_beta   90.00
_cell.angle_gamma   90.00
#
_symmetry.space_group_name_H-M   'P 1'
#
loop_
_entity.id
_entity.type
_entity.pdbx_description
1 polymer ?
#
loop_
_entity_poly.entity_id
_entity_poly.type
_entity_poly.pdbx_seq_one_letter_code
_entity_poly.pdbx_strand_id
1 'polypeptide(L)'
;NEVIGKTWTNHFMAFKNFITSINNNLQHVIEIGCPTNKLLKLFNNYDSWTLLDPNALTYDTENILSINSYFDLSFNISNKYNTIINSHLLEHLYFPNEQLLRFNDLLLDNGDLFISVPNMEYYAKTHSPFLGIHFEHTYYLNVVNIIYLLNKNNFYIKNMLYFENHSIFYHCKKENNMISSIDLVNQYNLSNINS
;
A
#
# COMPACT_ATOMS: atom_id res chain seq x y z
N ASN A 1 -7.39 -23.75 -4.44
CA ASN A 1 -6.99 -23.72 -3.03
C ASN A 1 -5.54 -23.28 -2.96
N GLU A 2 -5.26 -21.98 -3.07
CA GLU A 2 -3.94 -21.46 -2.74
C GLU A 2 -3.71 -21.59 -1.23
N VAL A 3 -2.78 -22.44 -0.87
CA VAL A 3 -2.26 -22.50 0.50
C VAL A 3 -1.36 -21.28 0.68
N ILE A 4 -1.94 -20.21 1.19
CA ILE A 4 -1.11 -19.09 1.64
C ILE A 4 -0.34 -19.55 2.87
N GLY A 5 0.97 -19.35 2.84
CA GLY A 5 1.82 -19.62 3.99
C GLY A 5 1.40 -18.80 5.23
N LYS A 6 1.72 -19.31 6.42
CA LYS A 6 1.40 -18.67 7.70
C LYS A 6 1.85 -17.20 7.77
N THR A 7 2.99 -16.88 7.18
CA THR A 7 3.54 -15.52 7.13
C THR A 7 2.58 -14.54 6.44
N TRP A 8 2.04 -14.92 5.28
CA TRP A 8 1.08 -14.07 4.56
C TRP A 8 -0.26 -13.93 5.29
N THR A 9 -0.73 -14.99 5.94
CA THR A 9 -1.94 -14.90 6.78
C THR A 9 -1.73 -13.90 7.92
N ASN A 10 -0.59 -13.99 8.61
CA ASN A 10 -0.22 -13.06 9.67
C ASN A 10 -0.04 -11.63 9.15
N HIS A 11 0.57 -11.48 7.96
CA HIS A 11 0.75 -10.19 7.29
C HIS A 11 -0.60 -9.49 7.04
N PHE A 12 -1.57 -10.16 6.41
CA PHE A 12 -2.88 -9.56 6.16
C PHE A 12 -3.60 -9.18 7.46
N MET A 13 -3.50 -10.01 8.49
CA MET A 13 -4.09 -9.72 9.79
C MET A 13 -3.42 -8.49 10.45
N ALA A 14 -2.09 -8.43 10.42
CA ALA A 14 -1.34 -7.30 10.95
C ALA A 14 -1.62 -6.01 10.16
N PHE A 15 -1.67 -6.09 8.83
CA PHE A 15 -1.98 -4.94 7.98
C PHE A 15 -3.40 -4.43 8.21
N LYS A 16 -4.38 -5.34 8.31
CA LYS A 16 -5.75 -4.98 8.72
C LYS A 16 -5.76 -4.29 10.08
N ASN A 17 -5.05 -4.80 11.08
CA ASN A 17 -4.99 -4.20 12.41
C ASN A 17 -4.33 -2.81 12.38
N PHE A 18 -3.28 -2.62 11.59
CA PHE A 18 -2.67 -1.32 11.35
C PHE A 18 -3.67 -0.33 10.74
N ILE A 19 -4.38 -0.72 9.69
CA ILE A 19 -5.41 0.11 9.05
C ILE A 19 -6.49 0.49 10.06
N THR A 20 -7.06 -0.48 10.77
CA THR A 20 -8.18 -0.24 11.69
C THR A 20 -7.79 0.52 12.96
N SER A 21 -6.52 0.51 13.35
CA SER A 21 -6.03 1.34 14.47
C SER A 21 -6.01 2.83 14.12
N ILE A 22 -5.99 3.16 12.83
CA ILE A 22 -5.94 4.52 12.30
C ILE A 22 -7.34 4.98 11.85
N ASN A 23 -8.01 4.11 11.06
CA ASN A 23 -9.35 4.37 10.57
C ASN A 23 -10.18 3.08 10.66
N ASN A 24 -11.11 3.02 11.60
CA ASN A 24 -11.96 1.86 11.85
C ASN A 24 -13.32 1.92 11.14
N ASN A 25 -13.60 3.00 10.41
CA ASN A 25 -14.83 3.20 9.66
C ASN A 25 -14.49 3.58 8.21
N LEU A 26 -14.20 2.56 7.39
CA LEU A 26 -13.87 2.74 5.99
C LEU A 26 -15.14 3.04 5.20
N GLN A 27 -15.08 4.04 4.31
CA GLN A 27 -16.22 4.39 3.46
C GLN A 27 -16.04 3.75 2.07
N HIS A 28 -15.55 4.53 1.10
CA HIS A 28 -15.32 4.05 -0.26
C HIS A 28 -13.87 3.65 -0.42
N VAL A 29 -13.61 2.35 -0.47
CA VAL A 29 -12.28 1.76 -0.53
C VAL A 29 -11.95 1.31 -1.94
N ILE A 30 -10.72 1.52 -2.39
CA ILE A 30 -10.14 0.78 -3.51
C ILE A 30 -8.90 0.03 -3.05
N GLU A 31 -8.88 -1.28 -3.27
CA GLU A 31 -7.72 -2.15 -3.08
C GLU A 31 -7.11 -2.47 -4.43
N ILE A 32 -5.84 -2.07 -4.63
CA ILE A 32 -5.14 -2.17 -5.90
C ILE A 32 -4.03 -3.21 -5.79
N GLY A 33 -4.00 -4.17 -6.73
CA GLY A 33 -3.07 -5.31 -6.70
C GLY A 33 -3.55 -6.41 -5.75
N CYS A 34 -4.82 -6.80 -5.86
CA CYS A 34 -5.48 -7.76 -5.00
C CYS A 34 -5.96 -8.99 -5.78
N PRO A 35 -5.08 -9.89 -6.22
CA PRO A 35 -5.48 -11.09 -6.97
C PRO A 35 -6.39 -12.02 -6.14
N THR A 36 -6.38 -11.82 -4.83
CA THR A 36 -7.23 -12.57 -3.89
C THR A 36 -7.96 -11.59 -2.98
N ASN A 37 -9.17 -11.90 -2.58
CA ASN A 37 -9.97 -11.07 -1.67
C ASN A 37 -9.64 -11.25 -0.19
N LYS A 38 -8.42 -11.66 0.14
CA LYS A 38 -8.06 -12.08 1.50
C LYS A 38 -8.07 -10.94 2.50
N LEU A 39 -7.59 -9.77 2.08
CA LEU A 39 -7.62 -8.59 2.94
C LEU A 39 -9.06 -8.10 3.13
N LEU A 40 -9.82 -7.93 2.05
CA LEU A 40 -11.24 -7.55 2.10
C LEU A 40 -12.04 -8.40 3.11
N LYS A 41 -11.84 -9.72 3.11
CA LYS A 41 -12.56 -10.66 4.02
C LYS A 41 -12.31 -10.42 5.50
N LEU A 42 -11.29 -9.67 5.86
CA LEU A 42 -10.98 -9.32 7.26
C LEU A 42 -11.71 -8.06 7.73
N PHE A 43 -12.37 -7.33 6.81
CA PHE A 43 -13.10 -6.11 7.14
C PHE A 43 -14.61 -6.34 7.09
N ASN A 44 -15.32 -5.77 8.08
CA ASN A 44 -16.78 -5.86 8.20
C ASN A 44 -17.45 -4.48 8.23
N ASN A 45 -16.66 -3.40 8.21
CA ASN A 45 -17.18 -2.04 8.35
C ASN A 45 -16.63 -1.15 7.23
N TYR A 46 -17.35 -1.12 6.10
CA TYR A 46 -17.10 -0.27 4.94
C TYR A 46 -18.40 -0.03 4.18
N ASP A 47 -18.51 1.08 3.48
CA ASP A 47 -19.68 1.40 2.66
C ASP A 47 -19.59 0.69 1.30
N SER A 48 -18.44 0.79 0.63
CA SER A 48 -18.17 0.07 -0.62
C SER A 48 -16.70 -0.28 -0.76
N TRP A 49 -16.43 -1.34 -1.53
CA TRP A 49 -15.06 -1.82 -1.79
C TRP A 49 -14.86 -2.13 -3.27
N THR A 50 -13.87 -1.51 -3.88
CA THR A 50 -13.45 -1.80 -5.25
C THR A 50 -12.17 -2.63 -5.22
N LEU A 51 -12.19 -3.80 -5.85
CA LEU A 51 -11.02 -4.64 -6.07
C LEU A 51 -10.50 -4.39 -7.48
N LEU A 52 -9.25 -3.97 -7.60
CA LEU A 52 -8.61 -3.71 -8.90
C LEU A 52 -7.36 -4.56 -9.06
N ASP A 53 -7.45 -5.58 -9.89
CA ASP A 53 -6.36 -6.48 -10.24
C ASP A 53 -6.74 -7.21 -11.54
N PRO A 54 -5.79 -7.56 -12.45
CA PRO A 54 -6.11 -8.35 -13.64
C PRO A 54 -6.79 -9.69 -13.33
N ASN A 55 -6.55 -10.25 -12.15
CA ASN A 55 -7.10 -11.52 -11.69
C ASN A 55 -8.08 -11.35 -10.51
N ALA A 56 -8.64 -10.14 -10.32
CA ALA A 56 -9.59 -9.90 -9.24
C ALA A 56 -10.75 -10.89 -9.28
N LEU A 57 -11.07 -11.47 -8.12
CA LEU A 57 -12.22 -12.36 -7.99
C LEU A 57 -13.51 -11.57 -8.15
N THR A 58 -14.43 -12.08 -8.97
CA THR A 58 -15.74 -11.46 -9.16
C THR A 58 -16.62 -11.65 -7.92
N TYR A 59 -17.28 -10.58 -7.52
CA TYR A 59 -18.30 -10.56 -6.47
C TYR A 59 -19.63 -10.17 -7.06
N ASP A 60 -20.67 -10.80 -6.55
CA ASP A 60 -22.07 -10.48 -6.87
C ASP A 60 -22.74 -9.87 -5.62
N THR A 61 -22.25 -8.69 -5.24
CA THR A 61 -22.80 -7.92 -4.11
C THR A 61 -22.83 -6.44 -4.47
N GLU A 62 -23.86 -5.73 -4.00
CA GLU A 62 -24.08 -4.32 -4.35
C GLU A 62 -22.94 -3.38 -3.89
N ASN A 63 -22.22 -3.77 -2.84
CA ASN A 63 -21.19 -2.93 -2.25
C ASN A 63 -19.75 -3.36 -2.58
N ILE A 64 -19.55 -4.40 -3.42
CA ILE A 64 -18.22 -4.83 -3.86
C ILE A 64 -18.17 -4.80 -5.39
N LEU A 65 -17.27 -3.98 -5.93
CA LEU A 65 -16.99 -3.90 -7.36
C LEU A 65 -15.65 -4.56 -7.66
N SER A 66 -15.63 -5.50 -8.60
CA SER A 66 -14.40 -6.12 -9.11
C SER A 66 -14.07 -5.60 -10.50
N ILE A 67 -12.87 -5.07 -10.67
CA ILE A 67 -12.37 -4.55 -11.94
C ILE A 67 -11.16 -5.39 -12.35
N ASN A 68 -11.32 -6.20 -13.39
CA ASN A 68 -10.25 -7.03 -13.95
C ASN A 68 -9.43 -6.20 -14.94
N SER A 69 -8.49 -5.44 -14.42
CA SER A 69 -7.61 -4.58 -15.21
C SER A 69 -6.26 -4.37 -14.53
N TYR A 70 -5.25 -4.04 -15.32
CA TYR A 70 -4.00 -3.51 -14.80
C TYR A 70 -4.21 -2.06 -14.33
N PHE A 71 -3.55 -1.70 -13.24
CA PHE A 71 -3.42 -0.31 -12.84
C PHE A 71 -2.21 0.32 -13.56
N ASP A 72 -2.40 0.62 -14.83
CA ASP A 72 -1.39 1.26 -15.69
C ASP A 72 -1.83 2.67 -16.13
N LEU A 73 -1.05 3.32 -16.97
CA LEU A 73 -1.32 4.67 -17.43
C LEU A 73 -2.59 4.79 -18.30
N SER A 74 -3.08 3.68 -18.86
CA SER A 74 -4.30 3.64 -19.65
C SER A 74 -5.57 3.45 -18.83
N PHE A 75 -5.43 2.91 -17.59
CA PHE A 75 -6.56 2.71 -16.71
C PHE A 75 -7.22 4.04 -16.34
N ASN A 76 -8.52 4.13 -16.51
CA ASN A 76 -9.31 5.32 -16.18
C ASN A 76 -10.56 4.96 -15.39
N ILE A 77 -10.75 5.64 -14.28
CA ILE A 77 -11.95 5.57 -13.46
C ILE A 77 -12.25 6.96 -12.91
N SER A 78 -13.51 7.37 -13.00
CA SER A 78 -13.95 8.70 -12.53
C SER A 78 -14.23 8.75 -11.03
N ASN A 79 -14.39 7.58 -10.40
CA ASN A 79 -14.69 7.49 -8.98
C ASN A 79 -13.53 8.00 -8.13
N LYS A 80 -13.88 8.63 -6.99
CA LYS A 80 -12.93 9.02 -5.95
C LYS A 80 -13.16 8.16 -4.72
N TYR A 81 -12.09 7.94 -3.96
CA TYR A 81 -12.07 7.04 -2.82
C TYR A 81 -11.63 7.74 -1.54
N ASN A 82 -12.22 7.33 -0.43
CA ASN A 82 -11.77 7.77 0.90
C ASN A 82 -10.51 7.03 1.34
N THR A 83 -10.34 5.80 0.84
CA THR A 83 -9.23 4.93 1.22
C THR A 83 -8.69 4.20 0.00
N ILE A 84 -7.36 4.27 -0.18
CA ILE A 84 -6.62 3.44 -1.12
C ILE A 84 -5.78 2.46 -0.31
N ILE A 85 -5.87 1.17 -0.65
CA ILE A 85 -5.05 0.12 -0.06
C ILE A 85 -4.21 -0.54 -1.15
N ASN A 86 -2.91 -0.67 -0.90
CA ASN A 86 -1.96 -1.28 -1.81
C ASN A 86 -1.00 -2.17 -1.00
N SER A 87 -1.00 -3.46 -1.26
CA SER A 87 -0.18 -4.41 -0.52
C SER A 87 0.74 -5.19 -1.44
N HIS A 88 2.05 -5.01 -1.28
CA HIS A 88 3.07 -5.67 -2.09
C HIS A 88 2.82 -5.57 -3.60
N LEU A 89 2.57 -4.35 -4.07
CA LEU A 89 2.42 -4.04 -5.49
C LEU A 89 3.44 -3.01 -5.95
N LEU A 90 3.80 -2.02 -5.10
CA LEU A 90 4.62 -0.87 -5.50
C LEU A 90 5.98 -1.30 -6.06
N GLU A 91 6.56 -2.37 -5.54
CA GLU A 91 7.82 -2.97 -5.99
C GLU A 91 7.75 -3.62 -7.36
N HIS A 92 6.53 -3.97 -7.83
CA HIS A 92 6.29 -4.59 -9.15
C HIS A 92 5.98 -3.57 -10.25
N LEU A 93 5.71 -2.32 -9.89
CA LEU A 93 5.29 -1.32 -10.84
C LEU A 93 6.47 -0.81 -11.69
N TYR A 94 6.29 -0.74 -13.02
CA TYR A 94 7.32 -0.21 -13.93
C TYR A 94 7.49 1.31 -13.81
N PHE A 95 6.42 2.02 -13.48
CA PHE A 95 6.37 3.49 -13.37
C PHE A 95 5.76 3.92 -12.03
N PRO A 96 6.42 3.65 -10.88
CA PRO A 96 5.83 3.88 -9.56
C PRO A 96 5.51 5.36 -9.30
N ASN A 97 6.27 6.28 -9.89
CA ASN A 97 6.03 7.71 -9.76
C ASN A 97 4.69 8.12 -10.40
N GLU A 98 4.44 7.71 -11.62
CA GLU A 98 3.21 8.01 -12.36
C GLU A 98 1.99 7.37 -11.69
N GLN A 99 2.16 6.19 -11.13
CA GLN A 99 1.08 5.49 -10.44
C GLN A 99 0.77 6.08 -9.07
N LEU A 100 1.77 6.55 -8.33
CA LEU A 100 1.54 7.32 -7.10
C LEU A 100 0.84 8.66 -7.39
N LEU A 101 1.17 9.32 -8.49
CA LEU A 101 0.44 10.51 -8.94
C LEU A 101 -1.04 10.18 -9.18
N ARG A 102 -1.33 9.04 -9.80
CA ARG A 102 -2.70 8.57 -10.00
C ARG A 102 -3.41 8.17 -8.70
N PHE A 103 -2.69 7.60 -7.72
CA PHE A 103 -3.27 7.41 -6.39
C PHE A 103 -3.70 8.74 -5.79
N ASN A 104 -2.89 9.79 -5.97
CA ASN A 104 -3.24 11.14 -5.53
C ASN A 104 -4.52 11.64 -6.23
N ASP A 105 -4.64 11.41 -7.53
CA ASP A 105 -5.84 11.78 -8.29
C ASP A 105 -7.09 10.99 -7.84
N LEU A 106 -6.96 9.71 -7.52
CA LEU A 106 -8.09 8.86 -7.10
C LEU A 106 -8.53 9.11 -5.66
N LEU A 107 -7.63 9.53 -4.79
CA LEU A 107 -7.90 9.74 -3.38
C LEU A 107 -8.60 11.09 -3.17
N LEU A 108 -9.61 11.13 -2.30
CA LEU A 108 -10.19 12.37 -1.79
C LEU A 108 -9.16 13.15 -0.95
N ASP A 109 -9.34 14.47 -0.81
CA ASP A 109 -8.35 15.33 -0.14
C ASP A 109 -8.06 14.93 1.32
N ASN A 110 -9.06 14.44 2.05
CA ASN A 110 -8.90 13.93 3.41
C ASN A 110 -8.75 12.40 3.47
N GLY A 111 -8.56 11.76 2.32
CA GLY A 111 -8.48 10.30 2.23
C GLY A 111 -7.21 9.72 2.84
N ASP A 112 -7.23 8.41 3.01
CA ASP A 112 -6.15 7.62 3.57
C ASP A 112 -5.52 6.72 2.49
N LEU A 113 -4.19 6.77 2.38
CA LEU A 113 -3.43 5.83 1.57
C LEU A 113 -2.66 4.88 2.49
N PHE A 114 -2.93 3.59 2.37
CA PHE A 114 -2.22 2.52 3.08
C PHE A 114 -1.40 1.70 2.10
N ILE A 115 -0.10 1.60 2.36
CA ILE A 115 0.85 0.84 1.54
C ILE A 115 1.58 -0.17 2.41
N SER A 116 1.76 -1.38 1.88
CA SER A 116 2.69 -2.37 2.41
C SER A 116 3.73 -2.70 1.35
N VAL A 117 5.00 -2.74 1.74
CA VAL A 117 6.13 -3.13 0.88
C VAL A 117 7.05 -4.10 1.61
N PRO A 118 7.91 -4.87 0.90
CA PRO A 118 8.93 -5.70 1.53
C PRO A 118 9.88 -4.89 2.42
N ASN A 119 10.31 -5.48 3.53
CA ASN A 119 11.33 -4.87 4.41
C ASN A 119 12.74 -5.05 3.84
N MET A 120 13.10 -4.22 2.86
CA MET A 120 14.40 -4.28 2.20
C MET A 120 15.55 -3.94 3.14
N GLU A 121 15.31 -3.20 4.22
CA GLU A 121 16.36 -2.89 5.22
C GLU A 121 16.80 -4.13 5.99
N TYR A 122 15.87 -5.05 6.29
CA TYR A 122 16.20 -6.33 6.90
C TYR A 122 17.08 -7.16 5.97
N TYR A 123 16.69 -7.31 4.71
CA TYR A 123 17.45 -8.10 3.74
C TYR A 123 18.86 -7.52 3.50
N ALA A 124 18.99 -6.20 3.48
CA ALA A 124 20.29 -5.54 3.32
C ALA A 124 21.25 -5.76 4.51
N LYS A 125 20.71 -5.97 5.72
CA LYS A 125 21.48 -6.21 6.94
C LYS A 125 21.81 -7.68 7.19
N THR A 126 21.18 -8.61 6.48
CA THR A 126 21.40 -10.05 6.67
C THR A 126 22.65 -10.53 5.93
N HIS A 127 23.23 -11.66 6.40
CA HIS A 127 24.33 -12.32 5.69
C HIS A 127 23.91 -13.00 4.38
N SER A 128 22.62 -12.99 4.07
CA SER A 128 22.05 -13.60 2.86
C SER A 128 21.14 -12.60 2.14
N PRO A 129 21.68 -11.49 1.61
CA PRO A 129 20.89 -10.43 0.98
C PRO A 129 20.12 -10.93 -0.26
N PHE A 130 20.58 -12.03 -0.89
CA PHE A 130 19.94 -12.64 -2.04
C PHE A 130 18.55 -13.22 -1.73
N LEU A 131 18.22 -13.51 -0.47
CA LEU A 131 16.88 -13.99 -0.08
C LEU A 131 15.78 -12.92 -0.31
N GLY A 132 16.15 -11.65 -0.40
CA GLY A 132 15.24 -10.56 -0.71
C GLY A 132 15.10 -10.27 -2.22
N ILE A 133 15.88 -10.96 -3.07
CA ILE A 133 15.84 -10.73 -4.51
C ILE A 133 14.81 -11.66 -5.14
N HIS A 134 13.75 -11.07 -5.71
CA HIS A 134 12.73 -11.76 -6.45
C HIS A 134 12.72 -11.27 -7.91
N PHE A 135 12.65 -12.17 -8.87
CA PHE A 135 12.68 -11.83 -10.29
C PHE A 135 11.46 -11.01 -10.74
N GLU A 136 10.37 -11.06 -9.98
CA GLU A 136 9.14 -10.29 -10.24
C GLU A 136 9.22 -8.84 -9.75
N HIS A 137 10.20 -8.50 -8.89
CA HIS A 137 10.37 -7.15 -8.38
C HIS A 137 11.11 -6.29 -9.39
N THR A 138 10.47 -5.24 -9.85
CA THR A 138 11.08 -4.20 -10.71
C THR A 138 12.02 -3.30 -9.89
N TYR A 139 11.65 -3.05 -8.64
CA TYR A 139 12.39 -2.18 -7.72
C TYR A 139 12.60 -2.82 -6.35
N TYR A 140 13.74 -2.50 -5.74
CA TYR A 140 14.09 -2.83 -4.36
C TYR A 140 14.07 -1.55 -3.54
N LEU A 141 12.88 -1.17 -3.08
CA LEU A 141 12.63 0.11 -2.45
C LEU A 141 12.92 0.05 -0.94
N ASN A 142 13.95 0.75 -0.49
CA ASN A 142 14.17 0.98 0.93
C ASN A 142 13.32 2.14 1.46
N VAL A 143 13.35 2.40 2.77
CA VAL A 143 12.56 3.46 3.41
C VAL A 143 12.81 4.83 2.79
N VAL A 144 14.07 5.16 2.46
CA VAL A 144 14.42 6.46 1.86
C VAL A 144 13.79 6.62 0.47
N ASN A 145 13.81 5.55 -0.34
CA ASN A 145 13.17 5.55 -1.66
C ASN A 145 11.67 5.74 -1.54
N ILE A 146 11.00 5.05 -0.59
CA ILE A 146 9.57 5.18 -0.34
C ILE A 146 9.22 6.60 0.10
N ILE A 147 9.94 7.16 1.07
CA ILE A 147 9.74 8.55 1.52
C ILE A 147 9.87 9.52 0.35
N TYR A 148 10.93 9.37 -0.47
CA TYR A 148 11.14 10.23 -1.64
C TYR A 148 9.99 10.14 -2.65
N LEU A 149 9.58 8.91 -3.01
CA LEU A 149 8.51 8.68 -3.98
C LEU A 149 7.18 9.23 -3.50
N LEU A 150 6.82 9.00 -2.23
CA LEU A 150 5.58 9.48 -1.65
C LEU A 150 5.55 11.01 -1.62
N ASN A 151 6.59 11.65 -1.12
CA ASN A 151 6.66 13.11 -1.02
C ASN A 151 6.65 13.78 -2.40
N LYS A 152 7.35 13.21 -3.38
CA LYS A 152 7.35 13.70 -4.75
C LYS A 152 5.94 13.72 -5.37
N ASN A 153 5.05 12.84 -4.89
CA ASN A 153 3.66 12.72 -5.35
C ASN A 153 2.64 13.29 -4.35
N ASN A 154 3.07 14.24 -3.52
CA ASN A 154 2.24 14.94 -2.55
C ASN A 154 1.57 14.02 -1.51
N PHE A 155 2.26 12.97 -1.09
CA PHE A 155 1.88 12.14 0.03
C PHE A 155 2.82 12.35 1.21
N TYR A 156 2.26 12.51 2.40
CA TYR A 156 2.99 12.63 3.65
C TYR A 156 2.73 11.41 4.53
N ILE A 157 3.80 10.76 5.03
CA ILE A 157 3.70 9.62 5.93
C ILE A 157 3.30 10.11 7.32
N LYS A 158 2.17 9.64 7.82
CA LYS A 158 1.66 9.94 9.17
C LYS A 158 2.00 8.83 10.16
N ASN A 159 1.95 7.58 9.72
CA ASN A 159 2.26 6.41 10.55
C ASN A 159 3.07 5.39 9.75
N MET A 160 3.92 4.66 10.43
CA MET A 160 4.71 3.58 9.87
C MET A 160 4.84 2.46 10.90
N LEU A 161 4.80 1.21 10.44
CA LEU A 161 4.94 0.03 11.28
C LEU A 161 5.78 -1.04 10.56
N TYR A 162 6.80 -1.54 11.22
CA TYR A 162 7.54 -2.73 10.79
C TYR A 162 6.77 -3.98 11.22
N PHE A 163 6.43 -4.81 10.25
CA PHE A 163 5.84 -6.12 10.50
C PHE A 163 6.90 -7.20 10.39
N GLU A 164 7.42 -7.64 11.52
CA GLU A 164 8.50 -8.62 11.61
C GLU A 164 9.67 -8.24 10.68
N ASN A 165 10.29 -9.24 10.08
CA ASN A 165 11.32 -9.06 9.05
C ASN A 165 10.74 -9.01 7.63
N HIS A 166 9.40 -9.03 7.50
CA HIS A 166 8.72 -9.27 6.23
C HIS A 166 8.34 -7.99 5.50
N SER A 167 7.67 -7.06 6.18
CA SER A 167 7.07 -5.89 5.53
C SER A 167 7.19 -4.62 6.35
N ILE A 168 7.05 -3.49 5.67
CA ILE A 168 6.84 -2.19 6.30
C ILE A 168 5.49 -1.66 5.83
N PHE A 169 4.65 -1.23 6.78
CA PHE A 169 3.36 -0.61 6.52
C PHE A 169 3.47 0.90 6.64
N TYR A 170 2.87 1.61 5.70
CA TYR A 170 2.82 3.06 5.66
C TYR A 170 1.37 3.52 5.61
N HIS A 171 1.05 4.52 6.42
CA HIS A 171 -0.17 5.31 6.29
C HIS A 171 0.19 6.72 5.85
N CYS A 172 -0.41 7.17 4.79
CA CYS A 172 -0.14 8.46 4.17
C CYS A 172 -1.42 9.27 3.99
N LYS A 173 -1.27 10.59 4.07
CA LYS A 173 -2.28 11.58 3.68
C LYS A 173 -1.78 12.41 2.51
N LYS A 174 -2.71 13.00 1.74
CA LYS A 174 -2.34 14.05 0.79
C LYS A 174 -1.78 15.26 1.54
N GLU A 175 -0.80 15.88 0.93
CA GLU A 175 -0.23 17.15 1.39
C GLU A 175 -0.17 18.11 0.21
N ASN A 176 -0.82 19.27 0.32
CA ASN A 176 -0.88 20.27 -0.75
C ASN A 176 0.32 21.22 -0.74
N ASN A 177 1.17 21.15 0.28
CA ASN A 177 2.37 21.96 0.40
C ASN A 177 3.62 21.10 0.18
N MET A 178 4.64 21.67 -0.49
CA MET A 178 5.93 21.01 -0.60
C MET A 178 6.48 20.71 0.80
N ILE A 179 6.76 19.44 1.05
CA ILE A 179 7.34 18.98 2.31
C ILE A 179 8.75 19.51 2.41
N SER A 180 9.06 20.15 3.53
CA SER A 180 10.40 20.70 3.77
C SER A 180 11.44 19.59 3.89
N SER A 181 12.70 19.90 3.61
CA SER A 181 13.81 18.95 3.84
C SER A 181 13.93 18.52 5.31
N ILE A 182 13.47 19.37 6.25
CA ILE A 182 13.43 19.06 7.68
C ILE A 182 12.37 17.98 7.97
N ASP A 183 11.19 18.06 7.33
CA ASP A 183 10.14 17.06 7.48
C ASP A 183 10.56 15.71 6.90
N LEU A 184 11.33 15.69 5.80
CA LEU A 184 11.92 14.47 5.24
C LEU A 184 12.89 13.81 6.22
N VAL A 185 13.75 14.59 6.84
CA VAL A 185 14.68 14.10 7.87
C VAL A 185 13.92 13.58 9.09
N ASN A 186 12.86 14.28 9.51
CA ASN A 186 12.03 13.84 10.63
C ASN A 186 11.30 12.53 10.32
N GLN A 187 10.78 12.35 9.11
CA GLN A 187 10.17 11.09 8.67
C GLN A 187 11.18 9.94 8.66
N TYR A 188 12.40 10.19 8.18
CA TYR A 188 13.48 9.21 8.23
C TYR A 188 13.87 8.85 9.67
N ASN A 189 13.96 9.83 10.56
CA ASN A 189 14.29 9.61 11.96
C ASN A 189 13.19 8.83 12.71
N LEU A 190 11.89 9.08 12.39
CA LEU A 190 10.79 8.29 12.91
C LEU A 190 10.89 6.81 12.47
N SER A 191 11.42 6.56 11.27
CA SER A 191 11.66 5.19 10.80
C SER A 191 12.73 4.44 11.61
N ASN A 192 13.73 5.16 12.10
CA ASN A 192 14.85 4.57 12.85
C ASN A 192 14.55 4.34 14.36
N ILE A 193 13.50 5.00 14.90
CA ILE A 193 13.12 4.83 16.32
C ILE A 193 12.31 3.54 16.52
N ASN A 194 11.65 3.06 15.47
CA ASN A 194 10.77 1.89 15.49
C ASN A 194 11.41 0.63 14.87
N SER A 195 12.69 0.65 14.57
CA SER A 195 13.48 -0.48 14.01
C SER A 195 14.30 -1.24 15.14
#